data_7107e7e20857a207e4642da632972cc1
#
_entry.id   7107e7e20857a207e4642da632972cc1
#
_cell.length_a   1.000
_cell.length_b   1.000
_cell.length_c   1.000
_cell.angle_alpha   90.00
_cell.angle_beta   90.00
_cell.angle_gamma   90.00
#
_symmetry.space_group_name_H-M   'P 1'
#
loop_
_entity.id
_entity.type
_entity.pdbx_description
1 polymer ?
#
loop_
_entity_poly.entity_id
_entity_poly.type
_entity_poly.pdbx_seq_one_letter_code
_entity_poly.pdbx_strand_id
1 'polypeptide(L)'
;RVVSVPCMDLFEKQSKEYKESVLPDACRKRVSVEALSSFGWAKYTGLDGANVAIDRFGESAPAGQLFEHFGFTSENIVNTCKDIL
;
A
#
# COMPACT_ATOMS: atom_id res chain seq x y z
N ARG A 1 5.30 11.31 -2.89
CA ARG A 1 5.44 10.53 -4.13
C ARG A 1 4.41 9.41 -4.18
N VAL A 2 3.81 9.20 -5.33
CA VAL A 2 2.91 8.08 -5.58
C VAL A 2 3.59 7.10 -6.53
N VAL A 3 3.60 5.82 -6.18
CA VAL A 3 4.25 4.76 -6.96
C VAL A 3 3.21 3.69 -7.27
N SER A 4 3.08 3.34 -8.56
CA SER A 4 2.25 2.23 -9.00
C SER A 4 3.11 0.98 -9.13
N VAL A 5 2.67 -0.13 -8.54
CA VAL A 5 3.40 -1.41 -8.58
C VAL A 5 2.49 -2.46 -9.21
N PRO A 6 2.43 -2.53 -10.55
CA PRO A 6 1.54 -3.47 -11.24
C PRO A 6 1.98 -4.93 -11.08
N CYS A 7 3.26 -5.18 -10.77
CA CYS A 7 3.77 -6.53 -10.59
C CYS A 7 4.93 -6.52 -9.60
N MET A 8 4.70 -7.03 -8.39
CA MET A 8 5.73 -7.09 -7.34
C MET A 8 6.88 -8.01 -7.74
N ASP A 9 6.60 -9.13 -8.40
CA ASP A 9 7.63 -10.08 -8.81
C ASP A 9 8.61 -9.47 -9.81
N LEU A 10 8.11 -8.70 -10.76
CA LEU A 10 8.97 -7.99 -11.69
C LEU A 10 9.78 -6.89 -11.00
N PHE A 11 9.18 -6.19 -10.04
CA PHE A 11 9.90 -5.19 -9.26
C PHE A 11 11.06 -5.82 -8.48
N GLU A 12 10.82 -6.95 -7.84
CA GLU A 12 11.84 -7.66 -7.07
C GLU A 12 13.02 -8.14 -7.93
N LYS A 13 12.78 -8.40 -9.21
CA LYS A 13 13.82 -8.82 -10.17
C LYS A 13 14.67 -7.67 -10.70
N GLN A 14 14.28 -6.43 -10.42
CA GLN A 14 15.05 -5.28 -10.87
C GLN A 14 16.35 -5.13 -10.07
N SER A 15 17.27 -4.34 -10.60
CA SER A 15 18.52 -4.06 -9.91
C SER A 15 18.27 -3.34 -8.59
N LYS A 16 19.20 -3.48 -7.66
CA LYS A 16 19.16 -2.77 -6.38
C LYS A 16 19.11 -1.25 -6.59
N GLU A 17 19.83 -0.76 -7.57
CA GLU A 17 19.87 0.66 -7.93
C GLU A 17 18.50 1.16 -8.40
N TYR A 18 17.83 0.39 -9.25
CA TYR A 18 16.49 0.73 -9.71
C TYR A 18 15.49 0.73 -8.55
N LYS A 19 15.51 -0.31 -7.73
CA LYS A 19 14.59 -0.40 -6.58
C LYS A 19 14.79 0.76 -5.61
N GLU A 20 16.03 1.14 -5.36
CA GLU A 20 16.36 2.29 -4.50
C GLU A 20 15.88 3.61 -5.11
N SER A 21 15.94 3.76 -6.43
CA SER A 21 15.46 4.97 -7.11
C SER A 21 13.94 5.13 -6.99
N VAL A 22 13.19 4.04 -6.94
CA VAL A 22 11.72 4.04 -6.83
C VAL A 22 11.28 4.15 -5.37
N LEU A 23 11.83 3.30 -4.51
CA LEU A 23 11.52 3.24 -3.08
C LEU A 23 12.81 3.38 -2.26
N PRO A 24 13.30 4.62 -2.05
CA PRO A 24 14.53 4.83 -1.29
C PRO A 24 14.42 4.27 0.14
N ASP A 25 15.47 3.57 0.60
CA ASP A 25 15.51 3.03 1.96
C ASP A 25 15.42 4.12 3.03
N ALA A 26 15.89 5.31 2.72
CA ALA A 26 15.80 6.46 3.64
C ALA A 26 14.36 6.94 3.86
N CYS A 27 13.47 6.66 2.92
CA CYS A 27 12.05 7.01 3.04
C CYS A 27 11.30 5.88 3.73
N ARG A 28 11.09 5.99 5.04
CA ARG A 28 10.45 4.96 5.86
C ARG A 28 8.96 5.20 6.07
N LYS A 29 8.47 6.39 5.76
CA LYS A 29 7.06 6.76 5.88
C LYS A 29 6.32 6.36 4.61
N ARG A 30 5.90 5.10 4.55
CA ARG A 30 5.28 4.49 3.37
C ARG A 30 3.90 3.99 3.69
N VAL A 31 2.95 4.26 2.79
CA VAL A 31 1.58 3.73 2.86
C VAL A 31 1.33 2.92 1.61
N SER A 32 0.90 1.68 1.76
CA SER A 32 0.42 0.88 0.64
C SER A 32 -1.10 0.95 0.56
N VAL A 33 -1.61 0.94 -0.66
CA VAL A 33 -3.06 0.88 -0.93
C VAL A 33 -3.28 -0.27 -1.91
N GLU A 34 -3.95 -1.33 -1.46
CA GLU A 34 -4.17 -2.52 -2.26
C GLU A 34 -5.51 -3.15 -1.90
N ALA A 35 -6.33 -3.46 -2.89
CA ALA A 35 -7.64 -4.09 -2.68
C ALA A 35 -7.55 -5.60 -2.39
N LEU A 36 -6.40 -6.07 -1.95
CA LEU A 36 -6.13 -7.41 -1.47
C LEU A 36 -5.53 -7.34 -0.08
N SER A 37 -4.98 -8.44 0.40
CA SER A 37 -4.39 -8.50 1.73
C SER A 37 -3.10 -7.67 1.83
N SER A 38 -2.80 -7.20 3.04
CA SER A 38 -1.55 -6.50 3.34
C SER A 38 -0.32 -7.42 3.33
N PHE A 39 -0.52 -8.72 3.20
CA PHE A 39 0.50 -9.75 3.43
C PHE A 39 1.78 -9.54 2.64
N GLY A 40 1.77 -9.22 1.41
CA GLY A 40 2.98 -8.98 0.63
C GLY A 40 3.52 -7.55 0.74
N TRP A 41 2.79 -6.63 1.38
CA TRP A 41 3.13 -5.21 1.40
C TRP A 41 3.92 -4.77 2.63
N ALA A 42 3.86 -5.52 3.73
CA ALA A 42 4.61 -5.21 4.95
C ALA A 42 6.12 -5.11 4.68
N LYS A 43 6.62 -5.87 3.74
CA LYS A 43 8.00 -5.82 3.28
C LYS A 43 8.41 -4.43 2.79
N TYR A 44 7.48 -3.71 2.16
CA TYR A 44 7.74 -2.36 1.62
C TYR A 44 7.40 -1.27 2.61
N THR A 45 6.32 -1.42 3.36
CA THR A 45 5.87 -0.40 4.32
C THR A 45 6.65 -0.44 5.62
N GLY A 46 7.10 -1.63 6.04
CA GLY A 46 7.92 -1.79 7.24
C GLY A 46 7.22 -1.40 8.52
N LEU A 47 8.01 -1.17 9.56
CA LEU A 47 7.49 -0.82 10.90
C LEU A 47 7.00 0.61 11.02
N ASP A 48 7.48 1.50 10.17
CA ASP A 48 7.15 2.92 10.23
C ASP A 48 6.03 3.31 9.25
N GLY A 49 5.57 2.37 8.44
CA GLY A 49 4.54 2.58 7.44
C GLY A 49 3.18 2.05 7.87
N ALA A 50 2.24 2.09 6.94
CA ALA A 50 0.88 1.58 7.14
C ALA A 50 0.33 0.98 5.85
N ASN A 51 -0.70 0.16 5.97
CA ASN A 51 -1.34 -0.49 4.83
C ASN A 51 -2.84 -0.22 4.84
N VAL A 52 -3.38 0.19 3.70
CA VAL A 52 -4.83 0.24 3.46
C VAL A 52 -5.14 -0.96 2.57
N ALA A 53 -5.69 -2.01 3.15
CA ALA A 53 -5.85 -3.31 2.49
C ALA A 53 -7.09 -4.05 3.01
N ILE A 54 -7.40 -5.17 2.37
CA ILE A 54 -8.46 -6.09 2.81
C ILE A 54 -7.77 -7.33 3.39
N ASP A 55 -7.78 -7.45 4.73
CA ASP A 55 -7.16 -8.58 5.44
C ASP A 55 -8.17 -9.60 5.95
N ARG A 56 -9.33 -9.66 5.30
CA ARG A 56 -10.41 -10.61 5.60
C ARG A 56 -11.16 -10.96 4.33
N PHE A 57 -12.10 -11.90 4.42
CA PHE A 57 -12.97 -12.24 3.28
C PHE A 57 -13.75 -11.02 2.82
N GLY A 58 -13.82 -10.82 1.50
CA GLY A 58 -14.64 -9.79 0.90
C GLY A 58 -16.12 -10.04 1.15
N GLU A 59 -16.91 -8.97 1.08
CA GLU A 59 -18.35 -9.02 1.22
C GLU A 59 -19.02 -8.79 -0.13
N SER A 60 -20.20 -9.37 -0.33
CA SER A 60 -20.96 -9.19 -1.55
C SER A 60 -21.77 -7.88 -1.45
N ALA A 61 -21.31 -6.86 -2.16
CA ALA A 61 -21.97 -5.55 -2.22
C ALA A 61 -21.43 -4.77 -3.45
N PRO A 62 -22.09 -3.67 -3.86
CA PRO A 62 -21.54 -2.80 -4.90
C PRO A 62 -20.13 -2.30 -4.56
N ALA A 63 -19.26 -2.23 -5.56
CA ALA A 63 -17.84 -1.89 -5.37
C ALA A 63 -17.61 -0.61 -4.56
N GLY A 64 -18.40 0.44 -4.80
CA GLY A 64 -18.27 1.69 -4.06
C GLY A 64 -18.52 1.52 -2.57
N GLN A 65 -19.52 0.73 -2.18
CA GLN A 65 -19.82 0.45 -0.78
C GLN A 65 -18.73 -0.42 -0.14
N LEU A 66 -18.18 -1.38 -0.87
CA LEU A 66 -17.07 -2.20 -0.38
C LEU A 66 -15.82 -1.36 -0.14
N PHE A 67 -15.50 -0.45 -1.03
CA PHE A 67 -14.35 0.42 -0.87
C PHE A 67 -14.49 1.32 0.36
N GLU A 68 -15.65 1.90 0.60
CA GLU A 68 -15.89 2.68 1.81
C GLU A 68 -15.78 1.82 3.06
N HIS A 69 -16.39 0.64 3.04
CA HIS A 69 -16.37 -0.29 4.16
C HIS A 69 -14.95 -0.70 4.56
N PHE A 70 -14.06 -0.92 3.59
CA PHE A 70 -12.68 -1.30 3.83
C PHE A 70 -11.71 -0.11 3.93
N GLY A 71 -12.21 1.11 3.88
CA GLY A 71 -11.39 2.30 4.05
C GLY A 71 -10.67 2.78 2.80
N PHE A 72 -11.11 2.36 1.61
CA PHE A 72 -10.53 2.81 0.33
C PHE A 72 -11.15 4.13 -0.11
N THR A 73 -10.97 5.15 0.70
CA THR A 73 -11.41 6.51 0.39
C THR A 73 -10.22 7.45 0.40
N SER A 74 -10.28 8.51 -0.40
CA SER A 74 -9.23 9.53 -0.42
C SER A 74 -8.99 10.10 0.98
N GLU A 75 -10.07 10.36 1.72
CA GLU A 75 -9.99 10.88 3.09
C GLU A 75 -9.23 9.95 4.02
N ASN A 76 -9.55 8.65 4.01
CA ASN A 76 -8.88 7.68 4.86
C ASN A 76 -7.41 7.51 4.48
N ILE A 77 -7.11 7.49 3.19
CA ILE A 77 -5.73 7.38 2.71
C ILE A 77 -4.91 8.60 3.15
N VAL A 78 -5.45 9.80 3.01
CA VAL A 78 -4.78 11.03 3.46
C VAL A 78 -4.57 11.00 4.98
N ASN A 79 -5.58 10.62 5.74
CA ASN A 79 -5.47 10.53 7.20
C ASN A 79 -4.44 9.48 7.62
N THR A 80 -4.39 8.34 6.95
CA THR A 80 -3.39 7.31 7.20
C THR A 80 -1.98 7.84 6.95
N CYS A 81 -1.77 8.58 5.87
CA CYS A 81 -0.49 9.22 5.58
C CYS A 81 -0.10 10.23 6.67
N LYS A 82 -1.05 11.04 7.14
CA LYS A 82 -0.79 12.02 8.20
C LYS A 82 -0.43 11.36 9.52
N ASP A 83 -1.05 10.22 9.83
CA ASP A 83 -0.84 9.51 11.10
C ASP A 83 0.59 8.96 11.23
N ILE A 84 1.27 8.67 10.12
CA ILE A 84 2.63 8.14 10.14
C ILE A 84 3.72 9.19 9.95
N LEU A 85 3.35 10.43 9.68
CA LEU A 85 4.33 11.52 9.49
C LEU A 85 4.93 11.99 10.81
#